data_fab8664fbd86925f636c3c23b686531e
#
_entry.id   fab8664fbd86925f636c3c23b686531e
#
_cell.length_a   1.000
_cell.length_b   1.000
_cell.length_c   1.000
_cell.angle_alpha   90.00
_cell.angle_beta   90.00
_cell.angle_gamma   90.00
#
_symmetry.space_group_name_H-M   'P 1'
#
loop_
_entity.id
_entity.type
_entity.pdbx_description
1 polymer ?
#
loop_
_entity_poly.entity_id
_entity_poly.type
_entity_poly.pdbx_seq_one_letter_code
_entity_poly.pdbx_strand_id
1 'polypeptide(L)'
;KNDADSKIIGISIKGYASPEGSYSNNIRLAKGRTETLKEYVRKQYAFPQSLFTTGFEPEDWEGLERFVASSQLKDKQGILDLIHSELAPDVKEQKIKTSYPTDYAYLLREVYPGLRHSDYAVQYEVRAYTDLAEIRRLLKNQPQKLSLNEMYLVAQEMEPGSDEYNATFATAVRMFPDDPVANLNAANTALRLGDLKGAETYLSKAGDAPEAIYARGIRAALLKNYTVAEPLLKEALQKGVMQAEDALQQIDRIKQEMAEDEE
;
A
#
# COMPACT_ATOMS: atom_id res chain seq x y z
N LYS A 1 -8.29 -17.63 14.08
CA LYS A 1 -8.54 -17.90 15.50
C LYS A 1 -7.58 -18.95 16.09
N ASN A 2 -7.05 -19.85 15.29
CA ASN A 2 -6.21 -20.97 15.78
C ASN A 2 -4.70 -20.71 15.65
N ASP A 3 -4.28 -19.50 15.31
CA ASP A 3 -2.88 -19.10 15.31
C ASP A 3 -2.50 -18.66 16.72
N ALA A 4 -1.60 -19.42 17.37
CA ALA A 4 -1.15 -19.13 18.75
C ALA A 4 -0.34 -17.83 18.83
N ASP A 5 0.22 -17.36 17.69
CA ASP A 5 1.02 -16.16 17.63
C ASP A 5 0.19 -14.88 17.36
N SER A 6 -1.11 -15.04 17.05
CA SER A 6 -1.97 -13.92 16.66
C SER A 6 -3.18 -13.81 17.58
N LYS A 7 -3.45 -12.60 18.08
CA LYS A 7 -4.61 -12.28 18.89
C LYS A 7 -5.49 -11.26 18.17
N ILE A 8 -6.75 -11.61 17.91
CA ILE A 8 -7.73 -10.66 17.35
C ILE A 8 -8.07 -9.65 18.45
N ILE A 9 -7.90 -8.36 18.14
CA ILE A 9 -8.13 -7.23 19.05
C ILE A 9 -9.31 -6.36 18.64
N GLY A 10 -9.80 -6.49 17.42
CA GLY A 10 -10.96 -5.74 16.95
C GLY A 10 -11.55 -6.32 15.67
N ILE A 11 -12.86 -6.17 15.51
CA ILE A 11 -13.59 -6.54 14.30
C ILE A 11 -14.54 -5.38 14.00
N SER A 12 -14.33 -4.70 12.89
CA SER A 12 -15.26 -3.67 12.40
C SER A 12 -16.14 -4.23 11.30
N ILE A 13 -17.42 -3.89 11.32
CA ILE A 13 -18.41 -4.29 10.30
C ILE A 13 -19.21 -3.06 9.92
N LYS A 14 -19.30 -2.77 8.61
CA LYS A 14 -20.12 -1.69 8.05
C LYS A 14 -21.03 -2.26 6.97
N GLY A 15 -22.34 -2.15 7.14
CA GLY A 15 -23.34 -2.57 6.18
C GLY A 15 -23.82 -1.41 5.30
N TYR A 16 -24.11 -1.72 4.06
CA TYR A 16 -24.52 -0.74 3.05
C TYR A 16 -25.87 -1.11 2.45
N ALA A 17 -26.66 -0.11 2.04
CA ALA A 17 -27.75 -0.30 1.13
C ALA A 17 -27.50 0.48 -0.18
N SER A 18 -28.26 0.17 -1.22
CA SER A 18 -28.21 0.87 -2.50
C SER A 18 -29.10 2.13 -2.45
N PRO A 19 -28.84 3.13 -3.31
CA PRO A 19 -29.63 4.37 -3.35
C PRO A 19 -31.11 4.22 -3.72
N GLU A 20 -31.57 3.03 -4.10
CA GLU A 20 -32.97 2.82 -4.46
C GLU A 20 -33.90 2.78 -3.25
N GLY A 21 -35.09 3.34 -3.40
CA GLY A 21 -36.12 3.40 -2.36
C GLY A 21 -35.91 4.57 -1.40
N SER A 22 -36.64 4.58 -0.28
CA SER A 22 -36.52 5.70 0.64
C SER A 22 -35.30 5.59 1.54
N TYR A 23 -34.65 6.71 1.78
CA TYR A 23 -33.48 6.81 2.68
C TYR A 23 -33.75 6.20 4.08
N SER A 24 -34.97 6.42 4.62
CA SER A 24 -35.37 5.85 5.91
C SER A 24 -35.42 4.32 5.90
N ASN A 25 -35.89 3.71 4.81
CA ASN A 25 -35.85 2.24 4.68
C ASN A 25 -34.41 1.73 4.47
N ASN A 26 -33.58 2.47 3.75
CA ASN A 26 -32.18 2.12 3.53
C ASN A 26 -31.36 2.16 4.82
N ILE A 27 -31.64 3.10 5.74
CA ILE A 27 -31.09 3.06 7.11
C ILE A 27 -31.42 1.71 7.79
N ARG A 28 -32.67 1.28 7.77
CA ARG A 28 -33.10 0.02 8.38
C ARG A 28 -32.39 -1.19 7.76
N LEU A 29 -32.27 -1.21 6.42
CA LEU A 29 -31.65 -2.29 5.68
C LEU A 29 -30.14 -2.37 5.94
N ALA A 30 -29.44 -1.25 5.90
CA ALA A 30 -28.00 -1.19 6.16
C ALA A 30 -27.66 -1.61 7.59
N LYS A 31 -28.41 -1.09 8.58
CA LYS A 31 -28.30 -1.54 10.00
C LYS A 31 -28.57 -3.03 10.14
N GLY A 32 -29.62 -3.54 9.49
CA GLY A 32 -29.97 -4.96 9.54
C GLY A 32 -28.86 -5.87 8.98
N ARG A 33 -28.21 -5.47 7.88
CA ARG A 33 -27.06 -6.20 7.31
C ARG A 33 -25.90 -6.24 8.27
N THR A 34 -25.53 -5.07 8.84
CA THR A 34 -24.47 -4.98 9.85
C THR A 34 -24.72 -5.91 11.02
N GLU A 35 -25.90 -5.85 11.61
CA GLU A 35 -26.23 -6.65 12.79
C GLU A 35 -26.29 -8.14 12.47
N THR A 36 -26.85 -8.52 11.33
CA THR A 36 -26.93 -9.92 10.90
C THR A 36 -25.53 -10.52 10.72
N LEU A 37 -24.62 -9.79 10.04
CA LEU A 37 -23.25 -10.26 9.85
C LEU A 37 -22.49 -10.33 11.17
N LYS A 38 -22.62 -9.30 12.03
CA LYS A 38 -22.02 -9.29 13.38
C LYS A 38 -22.45 -10.51 14.20
N GLU A 39 -23.75 -10.78 14.29
CA GLU A 39 -24.26 -11.89 15.06
C GLU A 39 -23.85 -13.25 14.48
N TYR A 40 -23.80 -13.37 13.14
CA TYR A 40 -23.29 -14.57 12.50
C TYR A 40 -21.82 -14.82 12.87
N VAL A 41 -20.94 -13.83 12.70
CA VAL A 41 -19.51 -13.95 13.01
C VAL A 41 -19.30 -14.21 14.52
N ARG A 42 -20.02 -13.48 15.36
CA ARG A 42 -19.95 -13.65 16.82
C ARG A 42 -20.26 -15.06 17.26
N LYS A 43 -21.35 -15.64 16.75
CA LYS A 43 -21.79 -17.01 17.08
C LYS A 43 -20.88 -18.06 16.49
N GLN A 44 -20.53 -17.92 15.22
CA GLN A 44 -19.69 -18.89 14.49
C GLN A 44 -18.31 -19.05 15.12
N TYR A 45 -17.72 -17.99 15.63
CA TYR A 45 -16.38 -18.00 16.20
C TYR A 45 -16.31 -17.81 17.71
N ALA A 46 -17.46 -17.70 18.39
CA ALA A 46 -17.55 -17.44 19.82
C ALA A 46 -16.71 -16.22 20.26
N PHE A 47 -16.81 -15.12 19.51
CA PHE A 47 -16.16 -13.88 19.88
C PHE A 47 -16.98 -13.09 20.91
N PRO A 48 -16.32 -12.41 21.87
CA PRO A 48 -17.01 -11.53 22.80
C PRO A 48 -17.55 -10.29 22.07
N GLN A 49 -18.66 -9.74 22.55
CA GLN A 49 -19.31 -8.54 22.01
C GLN A 49 -18.37 -7.34 21.95
N SER A 50 -17.46 -7.23 22.92
CA SER A 50 -16.51 -6.11 23.04
C SER A 50 -15.50 -5.99 21.91
N LEU A 51 -15.32 -7.03 21.08
CA LEU A 51 -14.44 -6.99 19.92
C LEU A 51 -15.08 -6.26 18.72
N PHE A 52 -16.40 -6.07 18.73
CA PHE A 52 -17.10 -5.56 17.55
C PHE A 52 -17.32 -4.06 17.61
N THR A 53 -16.91 -3.38 16.54
CA THR A 53 -17.32 -2.02 16.19
C THR A 53 -18.21 -2.10 14.95
N THR A 54 -19.37 -1.44 14.99
CA THR A 54 -20.34 -1.50 13.91
C THR A 54 -20.66 -0.12 13.36
N GLY A 55 -20.82 -0.04 12.04
CA GLY A 55 -21.27 1.14 11.32
C GLY A 55 -22.27 0.74 10.24
N PHE A 56 -22.89 1.72 9.62
CA PHE A 56 -23.74 1.50 8.45
C PHE A 56 -23.70 2.73 7.55
N GLU A 57 -23.91 2.51 6.26
CA GLU A 57 -24.11 3.54 5.26
C GLU A 57 -25.48 3.33 4.64
N PRO A 58 -26.41 4.26 4.79
CA PRO A 58 -27.77 4.10 4.27
C PRO A 58 -27.83 3.89 2.77
N GLU A 59 -26.91 4.54 2.04
CA GLU A 59 -26.85 4.49 0.59
C GLU A 59 -25.40 4.62 0.12
N ASP A 60 -24.91 3.62 -0.60
CA ASP A 60 -23.54 3.58 -1.11
C ASP A 60 -23.36 4.45 -2.35
N TRP A 61 -23.51 5.77 -2.16
CA TRP A 61 -23.27 6.76 -3.22
C TRP A 61 -21.83 6.76 -3.71
N GLU A 62 -20.88 6.50 -2.83
CA GLU A 62 -19.46 6.40 -3.19
C GLU A 62 -19.19 5.21 -4.11
N GLY A 63 -19.78 4.06 -3.82
CA GLY A 63 -19.72 2.87 -4.69
C GLY A 63 -20.37 3.11 -6.04
N LEU A 64 -21.53 3.82 -6.06
CA LEU A 64 -22.19 4.21 -7.29
C LEU A 64 -21.32 5.17 -8.11
N GLU A 65 -20.72 6.17 -7.47
CA GLU A 65 -19.82 7.13 -8.11
C GLU A 65 -18.64 6.41 -8.77
N ARG A 66 -17.92 5.54 -8.04
CA ARG A 66 -16.80 4.75 -8.57
C ARG A 66 -17.20 3.95 -9.82
N PHE A 67 -18.36 3.32 -9.77
CA PHE A 67 -18.86 2.58 -10.93
C PHE A 67 -19.14 3.51 -12.11
N VAL A 68 -19.93 4.57 -11.91
CA VAL A 68 -20.35 5.51 -12.97
C VAL A 68 -19.10 6.15 -13.59
N ALA A 69 -18.14 6.58 -12.77
CA ALA A 69 -16.89 7.21 -13.23
C ALA A 69 -16.07 6.32 -14.17
N SER A 70 -16.07 5.00 -13.96
CA SER A 70 -15.36 4.03 -14.81
C SER A 70 -16.21 3.46 -15.97
N SER A 71 -17.51 3.74 -15.99
CA SER A 71 -18.47 3.15 -16.94
C SER A 71 -18.44 3.82 -18.32
N GLN A 72 -19.13 3.17 -19.28
CA GLN A 72 -19.44 3.70 -20.61
C GLN A 72 -20.92 4.13 -20.74
N LEU A 73 -21.55 4.51 -19.61
CA LEU A 73 -22.93 5.00 -19.62
C LEU A 73 -23.04 6.26 -20.50
N LYS A 74 -24.14 6.35 -21.23
CA LYS A 74 -24.38 7.46 -22.17
C LYS A 74 -24.44 8.81 -21.46
N ASP A 75 -25.14 8.85 -20.34
CA ASP A 75 -25.41 10.07 -19.58
C ASP A 75 -24.53 10.17 -18.32
N LYS A 76 -23.33 9.55 -18.37
CA LYS A 76 -22.37 9.46 -17.28
C LYS A 76 -22.15 10.77 -16.54
N GLN A 77 -21.85 11.87 -17.26
CA GLN A 77 -21.53 13.15 -16.62
C GLN A 77 -22.72 13.71 -15.87
N GLY A 78 -23.92 13.67 -16.46
CA GLY A 78 -25.12 14.16 -15.79
C GLY A 78 -25.49 13.35 -14.53
N ILE A 79 -25.21 12.06 -14.53
CA ILE A 79 -25.39 11.21 -13.33
C ILE A 79 -24.36 11.59 -12.26
N LEU A 80 -23.08 11.79 -12.61
CA LEU A 80 -22.04 12.23 -11.67
C LEU A 80 -22.37 13.60 -11.07
N ASP A 81 -22.85 14.54 -11.86
CA ASP A 81 -23.25 15.88 -11.39
C ASP A 81 -24.39 15.78 -10.35
N LEU A 82 -25.34 14.87 -10.54
CA LEU A 82 -26.39 14.61 -9.55
C LEU A 82 -25.85 13.93 -8.28
N ILE A 83 -24.95 12.97 -8.40
CA ILE A 83 -24.31 12.32 -7.25
C ILE A 83 -23.57 13.36 -6.40
N HIS A 84 -22.82 14.27 -7.01
CA HIS A 84 -22.05 15.30 -6.32
C HIS A 84 -22.90 16.50 -5.84
N SER A 85 -24.17 16.60 -6.26
CA SER A 85 -25.02 17.72 -5.84
C SER A 85 -25.33 17.69 -4.34
N GLU A 86 -25.68 18.85 -3.78
CA GLU A 86 -26.12 19.00 -2.38
C GLU A 86 -27.59 18.59 -2.14
N LEU A 87 -28.22 17.90 -3.09
CA LEU A 87 -29.60 17.46 -2.98
C LEU A 87 -29.74 16.33 -1.94
N ALA A 88 -30.92 16.23 -1.33
CA ALA A 88 -31.24 15.11 -0.47
C ALA A 88 -31.17 13.77 -1.23
N PRO A 89 -30.77 12.66 -0.59
CA PRO A 89 -30.58 11.37 -1.26
C PRO A 89 -31.77 10.91 -2.10
N ASP A 90 -32.97 10.90 -1.55
CA ASP A 90 -34.21 10.51 -2.28
C ASP A 90 -34.44 11.41 -3.52
N VAL A 91 -34.06 12.69 -3.46
CA VAL A 91 -34.21 13.63 -4.59
C VAL A 91 -33.17 13.36 -5.67
N LYS A 92 -31.91 13.02 -5.28
CA LYS A 92 -30.85 12.59 -6.22
C LYS A 92 -31.32 11.37 -7.01
N GLU A 93 -31.75 10.34 -6.31
CA GLU A 93 -32.22 9.08 -6.90
C GLU A 93 -33.37 9.32 -7.85
N GLN A 94 -34.38 10.08 -7.41
CA GLN A 94 -35.56 10.42 -8.24
C GLN A 94 -35.17 11.23 -9.50
N LYS A 95 -34.20 12.14 -9.40
CA LYS A 95 -33.72 12.90 -10.57
C LYS A 95 -32.93 12.00 -11.53
N ILE A 96 -32.08 11.10 -11.06
CA ILE A 96 -31.38 10.13 -11.92
C ILE A 96 -32.41 9.29 -12.67
N LYS A 97 -33.43 8.77 -11.96
CA LYS A 97 -34.49 7.96 -12.53
C LYS A 97 -35.30 8.68 -13.60
N THR A 98 -35.64 9.95 -13.39
CA THR A 98 -36.50 10.71 -14.32
C THR A 98 -35.72 11.34 -15.46
N SER A 99 -34.50 11.80 -15.25
CA SER A 99 -33.65 12.45 -16.26
C SER A 99 -32.92 11.44 -17.16
N TYR A 100 -32.54 10.28 -16.60
CA TYR A 100 -31.71 9.26 -17.28
C TYR A 100 -32.35 7.86 -17.19
N PRO A 101 -33.57 7.64 -17.65
CA PRO A 101 -34.36 6.43 -17.39
C PRO A 101 -33.69 5.16 -17.93
N THR A 102 -32.99 5.24 -19.05
CA THR A 102 -32.30 4.09 -19.65
C THR A 102 -31.08 3.67 -18.81
N ASP A 103 -30.24 4.63 -18.44
CA ASP A 103 -29.08 4.37 -17.59
C ASP A 103 -29.52 3.96 -16.17
N TYR A 104 -30.56 4.58 -15.63
CA TYR A 104 -31.13 4.18 -14.34
C TYR A 104 -31.64 2.74 -14.34
N ALA A 105 -32.34 2.29 -15.39
CA ALA A 105 -32.78 0.90 -15.49
C ALA A 105 -31.61 -0.08 -15.53
N TYR A 106 -30.51 0.28 -16.16
CA TYR A 106 -29.26 -0.48 -16.13
C TYR A 106 -28.64 -0.51 -14.73
N LEU A 107 -28.49 0.66 -14.10
CA LEU A 107 -27.93 0.77 -12.73
C LEU A 107 -28.75 -0.06 -11.74
N LEU A 108 -30.07 0.00 -11.81
CA LEU A 108 -30.98 -0.74 -10.93
C LEU A 108 -30.78 -2.26 -11.03
N ARG A 109 -30.59 -2.77 -12.25
CA ARG A 109 -30.50 -4.20 -12.51
C ARG A 109 -29.08 -4.75 -12.28
N GLU A 110 -28.06 -4.04 -12.75
CA GLU A 110 -26.71 -4.58 -12.82
C GLU A 110 -25.78 -4.04 -11.71
N VAL A 111 -26.02 -2.84 -11.19
CA VAL A 111 -25.10 -2.17 -10.28
C VAL A 111 -25.59 -2.15 -8.83
N TYR A 112 -26.83 -1.74 -8.62
CA TYR A 112 -27.39 -1.58 -7.27
C TYR A 112 -27.39 -2.87 -6.43
N PRO A 113 -27.56 -4.08 -7.00
CA PRO A 113 -27.39 -5.31 -6.23
C PRO A 113 -25.99 -5.43 -5.56
N GLY A 114 -24.92 -4.98 -6.26
CA GLY A 114 -23.56 -4.98 -5.75
C GLY A 114 -23.31 -3.95 -4.65
N LEU A 115 -24.07 -2.85 -4.64
CA LEU A 115 -24.00 -1.82 -3.59
C LEU A 115 -24.66 -2.24 -2.27
N ARG A 116 -25.37 -3.35 -2.27
CA ARG A 116 -26.00 -3.94 -1.06
C ARG A 116 -25.06 -4.93 -0.41
N HIS A 117 -24.00 -4.47 0.18
CA HIS A 117 -22.94 -5.30 0.74
C HIS A 117 -22.66 -5.01 2.22
N SER A 118 -21.71 -5.70 2.77
CA SER A 118 -21.13 -5.40 4.08
C SER A 118 -19.62 -5.55 4.00
N ASP A 119 -18.91 -4.55 4.46
CA ASP A 119 -17.47 -4.58 4.64
C ASP A 119 -17.13 -5.04 6.04
N TYR A 120 -16.02 -5.71 6.17
CA TYR A 120 -15.46 -6.04 7.47
C TYR A 120 -13.95 -5.88 7.45
N ALA A 121 -13.40 -5.49 8.61
CA ALA A 121 -11.96 -5.51 8.85
C ALA A 121 -11.69 -6.20 10.19
N VAL A 122 -10.63 -6.99 10.22
CA VAL A 122 -10.18 -7.68 11.45
C VAL A 122 -8.83 -7.08 11.84
N GLN A 123 -8.78 -6.53 13.04
CA GLN A 123 -7.54 -6.06 13.64
C GLN A 123 -6.98 -7.17 14.52
N TYR A 124 -5.71 -7.46 14.36
CA TYR A 124 -5.02 -8.46 15.16
C TYR A 124 -3.62 -8.00 15.52
N GLU A 125 -3.13 -8.46 16.65
CA GLU A 125 -1.75 -8.32 17.07
C GLU A 125 -1.02 -9.63 16.85
N VAL A 126 0.18 -9.58 16.34
CA VAL A 126 1.12 -10.69 16.28
C VAL A 126 2.11 -10.49 17.42
N ARG A 127 2.47 -11.54 18.15
CA ARG A 127 3.51 -11.44 19.17
C ARG A 127 4.83 -11.03 18.55
N ALA A 128 5.60 -10.27 19.30
CA ALA A 128 6.97 -9.96 18.89
C ALA A 128 7.86 -11.22 19.00
N TYR A 129 8.74 -11.39 18.00
CA TYR A 129 9.71 -12.46 17.98
C TYR A 129 11.08 -11.87 18.35
N THR A 130 11.78 -12.54 19.29
CA THR A 130 13.11 -12.12 19.75
C THR A 130 14.20 -13.18 19.50
N ASP A 131 13.78 -14.42 19.26
CA ASP A 131 14.70 -15.51 18.95
C ASP A 131 15.06 -15.47 17.45
N LEU A 132 16.34 -15.27 17.15
CA LEU A 132 16.84 -15.15 15.79
C LEU A 132 16.63 -16.42 14.94
N ALA A 133 16.70 -17.60 15.56
CA ALA A 133 16.45 -18.85 14.83
C ALA A 133 14.98 -19.00 14.46
N GLU A 134 14.09 -18.57 15.35
CA GLU A 134 12.65 -18.52 15.06
C GLU A 134 12.34 -17.50 13.96
N ILE A 135 12.93 -16.29 14.02
CA ILE A 135 12.75 -15.25 13.00
C ILE A 135 13.24 -15.76 11.63
N ARG A 136 14.43 -16.38 11.55
CA ARG A 136 14.93 -16.98 10.30
C ARG A 136 14.00 -18.04 9.73
N ARG A 137 13.45 -18.90 10.57
CA ARG A 137 12.46 -19.89 10.14
C ARG A 137 11.20 -19.27 9.60
N LEU A 138 10.68 -18.23 10.27
CA LEU A 138 9.49 -17.50 9.84
C LEU A 138 9.75 -16.71 8.57
N LEU A 139 10.90 -16.06 8.45
CA LEU A 139 11.30 -15.31 7.25
C LEU A 139 11.23 -16.19 5.99
N LYS A 140 11.65 -17.45 6.12
CA LYS A 140 11.61 -18.43 5.02
C LYS A 140 10.21 -18.97 4.73
N ASN A 141 9.40 -19.24 5.76
CA ASN A 141 8.17 -20.02 5.62
C ASN A 141 6.88 -19.19 5.77
N GLN A 142 6.90 -18.14 6.60
CA GLN A 142 5.74 -17.33 6.97
C GLN A 142 6.15 -15.86 7.21
N PRO A 143 6.76 -15.17 6.23
CA PRO A 143 7.29 -13.81 6.41
C PRO A 143 6.21 -12.79 6.78
N GLN A 144 4.94 -13.07 6.45
CA GLN A 144 3.80 -12.23 6.82
C GLN A 144 3.56 -12.12 8.34
N LYS A 145 4.21 -12.96 9.15
CA LYS A 145 4.16 -12.87 10.62
C LYS A 145 5.22 -11.93 11.19
N LEU A 146 6.20 -11.56 10.41
CA LEU A 146 7.31 -10.72 10.85
C LEU A 146 7.05 -9.24 10.58
N SER A 147 7.41 -8.41 11.53
CA SER A 147 7.59 -6.99 11.34
C SER A 147 8.89 -6.70 10.56
N LEU A 148 8.98 -5.50 10.00
CA LEU A 148 10.20 -5.06 9.32
C LEU A 148 11.41 -5.04 10.27
N ASN A 149 11.21 -4.64 11.54
CA ASN A 149 12.27 -4.63 12.56
C ASN A 149 12.84 -6.02 12.84
N GLU A 150 11.97 -7.05 12.88
CA GLU A 150 12.42 -8.44 13.08
C GLU A 150 13.22 -8.95 11.87
N MET A 151 12.83 -8.57 10.65
CA MET A 151 13.62 -8.88 9.45
C MET A 151 14.99 -8.21 9.50
N TYR A 152 15.07 -6.96 10.00
CA TYR A 152 16.35 -6.26 10.17
C TYR A 152 17.23 -6.88 11.27
N LEU A 153 16.65 -7.31 12.39
CA LEU A 153 17.39 -7.99 13.44
C LEU A 153 18.16 -9.20 12.89
N VAL A 154 17.50 -10.00 12.08
CA VAL A 154 18.14 -11.17 11.47
C VAL A 154 19.12 -10.80 10.37
N ALA A 155 18.83 -9.74 9.60
CA ALA A 155 19.74 -9.27 8.54
C ALA A 155 21.07 -8.74 9.08
N GLN A 156 21.10 -8.17 10.30
CA GLN A 156 22.33 -7.70 10.95
C GLN A 156 23.31 -8.84 11.26
N GLU A 157 22.83 -10.07 11.40
CA GLU A 157 23.65 -11.26 11.64
C GLU A 157 24.12 -11.94 10.33
N MET A 158 23.74 -11.39 9.18
CA MET A 158 24.11 -11.92 7.87
C MET A 158 25.28 -11.12 7.29
N GLU A 159 26.09 -11.79 6.47
CA GLU A 159 27.13 -11.10 5.70
C GLU A 159 26.47 -10.16 4.65
N PRO A 160 26.77 -8.85 4.69
CA PRO A 160 26.21 -7.90 3.74
C PRO A 160 26.52 -8.28 2.29
N GLY A 161 25.47 -8.50 1.49
CA GLY A 161 25.58 -8.90 0.09
C GLY A 161 25.54 -10.40 -0.16
N SER A 162 25.49 -11.22 0.88
CA SER A 162 25.25 -12.65 0.73
C SER A 162 23.87 -12.93 0.13
N ASP A 163 23.66 -14.12 -0.42
CA ASP A 163 22.36 -14.52 -0.98
C ASP A 163 21.24 -14.45 0.08
N GLU A 164 21.54 -14.85 1.33
CA GLU A 164 20.57 -14.80 2.42
C GLU A 164 20.21 -13.36 2.79
N TYR A 165 21.19 -12.45 2.86
CA TYR A 165 20.98 -11.03 3.08
C TYR A 165 20.12 -10.42 1.99
N ASN A 166 20.46 -10.66 0.72
CA ASN A 166 19.73 -10.14 -0.42
C ASN A 166 18.28 -10.67 -0.48
N ALA A 167 18.08 -11.98 -0.19
CA ALA A 167 16.75 -12.59 -0.12
C ALA A 167 15.91 -12.01 1.02
N THR A 168 16.52 -11.63 2.14
CA THR A 168 15.85 -10.98 3.27
C THR A 168 15.27 -9.63 2.84
N PHE A 169 16.06 -8.78 2.19
CA PHE A 169 15.59 -7.47 1.75
C PHE A 169 14.61 -7.54 0.57
N ALA A 170 14.77 -8.52 -0.33
CA ALA A 170 13.77 -8.81 -1.35
C ALA A 170 12.42 -9.21 -0.72
N THR A 171 12.45 -9.95 0.39
CA THR A 171 11.24 -10.30 1.14
C THR A 171 10.68 -9.08 1.87
N ALA A 172 11.53 -8.27 2.52
CA ALA A 172 11.13 -7.07 3.23
C ALA A 172 10.40 -6.08 2.30
N VAL A 173 10.95 -5.77 1.12
CA VAL A 173 10.33 -4.85 0.18
C VAL A 173 9.04 -5.40 -0.44
N ARG A 174 8.94 -6.72 -0.59
CA ARG A 174 7.68 -7.36 -1.06
C ARG A 174 6.58 -7.26 -0.01
N MET A 175 6.91 -7.39 1.28
CA MET A 175 5.96 -7.31 2.40
C MET A 175 5.61 -5.87 2.76
N PHE A 176 6.57 -4.94 2.61
CA PHE A 176 6.45 -3.53 2.95
C PHE A 176 6.85 -2.65 1.74
N PRO A 177 6.05 -2.67 0.66
CA PRO A 177 6.43 -2.09 -0.63
C PRO A 177 6.58 -0.56 -0.64
N ASP A 178 6.04 0.11 0.36
CA ASP A 178 6.08 1.57 0.48
C ASP A 178 6.97 2.04 1.66
N ASP A 179 7.65 1.11 2.34
CA ASP A 179 8.59 1.46 3.40
C ASP A 179 9.91 1.98 2.81
N PRO A 180 10.35 3.21 3.18
CA PRO A 180 11.56 3.81 2.60
C PRO A 180 12.84 3.02 2.89
N VAL A 181 12.94 2.43 4.08
CA VAL A 181 14.14 1.68 4.50
C VAL A 181 14.22 0.34 3.79
N ALA A 182 13.09 -0.37 3.65
CA ALA A 182 13.02 -1.60 2.86
C ALA A 182 13.42 -1.34 1.40
N ASN A 183 12.89 -0.27 0.81
CA ASN A 183 13.20 0.15 -0.56
C ASN A 183 14.68 0.56 -0.72
N LEU A 184 15.27 1.30 0.23
CA LEU A 184 16.68 1.66 0.19
C LEU A 184 17.59 0.42 0.20
N ASN A 185 17.32 -0.55 1.07
CA ASN A 185 18.10 -1.77 1.13
C ASN A 185 17.96 -2.65 -0.12
N ALA A 186 16.75 -2.72 -0.68
CA ALA A 186 16.54 -3.39 -1.97
C ALA A 186 17.28 -2.68 -3.11
N ALA A 187 17.29 -1.34 -3.12
CA ALA A 187 18.04 -0.55 -4.07
C ALA A 187 19.56 -0.81 -3.97
N ASN A 188 20.11 -0.81 -2.76
CA ASN A 188 21.53 -1.11 -2.52
C ASN A 188 21.89 -2.52 -3.00
N THR A 189 21.01 -3.49 -2.81
CA THR A 189 21.17 -4.85 -3.35
C THR A 189 21.18 -4.84 -4.88
N ALA A 190 20.22 -4.17 -5.52
CA ALA A 190 20.12 -4.05 -6.97
C ALA A 190 21.36 -3.36 -7.57
N LEU A 191 21.85 -2.28 -6.94
CA LEU A 191 23.10 -1.59 -7.36
C LEU A 191 24.30 -2.52 -7.34
N ARG A 192 24.47 -3.32 -6.28
CA ARG A 192 25.58 -4.30 -6.19
C ARG A 192 25.51 -5.38 -7.26
N LEU A 193 24.30 -5.79 -7.64
CA LEU A 193 24.05 -6.77 -8.70
C LEU A 193 24.11 -6.18 -10.10
N GLY A 194 24.29 -4.86 -10.25
CA GLY A 194 24.28 -4.17 -11.53
C GLY A 194 22.89 -3.96 -12.15
N ASP A 195 21.84 -4.26 -11.41
CA ASP A 195 20.44 -4.00 -11.84
C ASP A 195 20.08 -2.52 -11.62
N LEU A 196 20.57 -1.67 -12.49
CA LEU A 196 20.38 -0.21 -12.41
C LEU A 196 18.90 0.20 -12.61
N LYS A 197 18.13 -0.61 -13.34
CA LYS A 197 16.69 -0.36 -13.55
C LYS A 197 15.86 -0.75 -12.31
N GLY A 198 16.14 -1.89 -11.73
CA GLY A 198 15.53 -2.29 -10.46
C GLY A 198 15.86 -1.29 -9.35
N ALA A 199 17.13 -0.85 -9.27
CA ALA A 199 17.56 0.17 -8.32
C ALA A 199 16.76 1.48 -8.44
N GLU A 200 16.46 1.96 -9.67
CA GLU A 200 15.65 3.15 -9.89
C GLU A 200 14.24 3.01 -9.29
N THR A 201 13.61 1.87 -9.53
CA THR A 201 12.26 1.58 -9.02
C THR A 201 12.22 1.65 -7.50
N TYR A 202 13.20 1.05 -6.83
CA TYR A 202 13.30 1.09 -5.37
C TYR A 202 13.67 2.49 -4.86
N LEU A 203 14.65 3.17 -5.49
CA LEU A 203 15.07 4.51 -5.10
C LEU A 203 13.96 5.56 -5.21
N SER A 204 12.99 5.36 -6.11
CA SER A 204 11.81 6.23 -6.20
C SER A 204 10.94 6.22 -4.94
N LYS A 205 11.06 5.16 -4.11
CA LYS A 205 10.32 4.95 -2.86
C LYS A 205 11.21 5.00 -1.61
N ALA A 206 12.52 5.15 -1.75
CA ALA A 206 13.48 5.12 -0.64
C ALA A 206 13.50 6.41 0.21
N GLY A 207 12.64 7.40 -0.07
CA GLY A 207 12.62 8.66 0.64
C GLY A 207 13.87 9.52 0.37
N ASP A 208 14.13 10.50 1.24
CA ASP A 208 15.19 11.50 1.08
C ASP A 208 16.23 11.45 2.22
N ALA A 209 16.39 10.30 2.86
CA ALA A 209 17.46 10.08 3.82
C ALA A 209 18.85 10.26 3.14
N PRO A 210 19.88 10.70 3.87
CA PRO A 210 21.21 10.89 3.31
C PRO A 210 21.76 9.68 2.55
N GLU A 211 21.47 8.49 3.03
CA GLU A 211 21.86 7.22 2.42
C GLU A 211 21.11 6.96 1.10
N ALA A 212 19.85 7.41 0.98
CA ALA A 212 19.09 7.30 -0.26
C ALA A 212 19.61 8.28 -1.32
N ILE A 213 20.02 9.49 -0.91
CA ILE A 213 20.68 10.47 -1.78
C ILE A 213 22.01 9.90 -2.29
N TYR A 214 22.81 9.30 -1.39
CA TYR A 214 24.04 8.61 -1.75
C TYR A 214 23.81 7.51 -2.77
N ALA A 215 22.83 6.64 -2.55
CA ALA A 215 22.53 5.53 -3.44
C ALA A 215 22.08 6.01 -4.85
N ARG A 216 21.33 7.14 -4.93
CA ARG A 216 21.02 7.79 -6.21
C ARG A 216 22.27 8.32 -6.92
N GLY A 217 23.20 8.92 -6.16
CA GLY A 217 24.50 9.37 -6.66
C GLY A 217 25.33 8.22 -7.22
N ILE A 218 25.42 7.10 -6.50
CA ILE A 218 26.10 5.88 -6.97
C ILE A 218 25.45 5.34 -8.24
N ARG A 219 24.12 5.27 -8.28
CA ARG A 219 23.42 4.84 -9.51
C ARG A 219 23.77 5.71 -10.72
N ALA A 220 23.77 7.03 -10.55
CA ALA A 220 24.11 7.98 -11.60
C ALA A 220 25.58 7.79 -12.05
N ALA A 221 26.51 7.55 -11.12
CA ALA A 221 27.90 7.29 -11.43
C ALA A 221 28.09 5.97 -12.22
N LEU A 222 27.37 4.91 -11.85
CA LEU A 222 27.37 3.63 -12.57
C LEU A 222 26.81 3.75 -13.99
N LEU A 223 25.87 4.70 -14.21
CA LEU A 223 25.38 5.07 -15.53
C LEU A 223 26.32 6.03 -16.28
N LYS A 224 27.49 6.34 -15.72
CA LYS A 224 28.47 7.34 -16.23
C LYS A 224 27.88 8.76 -16.37
N ASN A 225 26.79 9.05 -15.68
CA ASN A 225 26.18 10.39 -15.63
C ASN A 225 26.78 11.19 -14.45
N TYR A 226 28.04 11.61 -14.61
CA TYR A 226 28.78 12.28 -13.55
C TYR A 226 28.22 13.68 -13.22
N THR A 227 27.56 14.34 -14.17
CA THR A 227 26.91 15.64 -13.94
C THR A 227 25.76 15.56 -12.93
N VAL A 228 25.09 14.41 -12.85
CA VAL A 228 24.05 14.14 -11.86
C VAL A 228 24.64 13.50 -10.61
N ALA A 229 25.65 12.64 -10.76
CA ALA A 229 26.25 11.90 -9.64
C ALA A 229 26.93 12.83 -8.61
N GLU A 230 27.75 13.76 -9.09
CA GLU A 230 28.57 14.61 -8.20
C GLU A 230 27.75 15.50 -7.26
N PRO A 231 26.70 16.23 -7.71
CA PRO A 231 25.88 17.01 -6.78
C PRO A 231 25.23 16.16 -5.70
N LEU A 232 24.71 14.98 -6.05
CA LEU A 232 24.09 14.06 -5.11
C LEU A 232 25.09 13.51 -4.09
N LEU A 233 26.27 13.11 -4.53
CA LEU A 233 27.31 12.62 -3.64
C LEU A 233 27.85 13.72 -2.71
N LYS A 234 28.01 14.94 -3.21
CA LYS A 234 28.40 16.12 -2.38
C LYS A 234 27.32 16.41 -1.34
N GLU A 235 26.06 16.35 -1.70
CA GLU A 235 24.95 16.53 -0.76
C GLU A 235 24.95 15.42 0.32
N ALA A 236 25.12 14.17 -0.07
CA ALA A 236 25.18 13.05 0.86
C ALA A 236 26.35 13.19 1.83
N LEU A 237 27.53 13.61 1.34
CA LEU A 237 28.72 13.87 2.16
C LEU A 237 28.47 14.98 3.18
N GLN A 238 27.85 16.10 2.76
CA GLN A 238 27.48 17.19 3.65
C GLN A 238 26.49 16.76 4.74
N LYS A 239 25.65 15.77 4.43
CA LYS A 239 24.70 15.17 5.38
C LYS A 239 25.28 14.02 6.20
N GLY A 240 26.59 13.75 6.11
CA GLY A 240 27.31 12.82 6.97
C GLY A 240 27.55 11.43 6.38
N VAL A 241 27.24 11.17 5.11
CA VAL A 241 27.56 9.88 4.45
C VAL A 241 29.01 9.92 3.95
N MET A 242 29.94 9.50 4.80
CA MET A 242 31.38 9.60 4.53
C MET A 242 31.84 8.78 3.30
N GLN A 243 31.15 7.69 2.98
CA GLN A 243 31.42 6.87 1.79
C GLN A 243 31.30 7.64 0.47
N ALA A 244 30.59 8.78 0.48
CA ALA A 244 30.45 9.62 -0.70
C ALA A 244 31.79 10.30 -1.10
N GLU A 245 32.73 10.49 -0.17
CA GLU A 245 34.06 11.03 -0.47
C GLU A 245 34.84 10.12 -1.39
N ASP A 246 34.89 8.81 -1.07
CA ASP A 246 35.57 7.80 -1.89
C ASP A 246 34.97 7.74 -3.31
N ALA A 247 33.64 7.81 -3.40
CA ALA A 247 32.93 7.79 -4.68
C ALA A 247 33.27 9.03 -5.52
N LEU A 248 33.34 10.21 -4.93
CA LEU A 248 33.74 11.44 -5.62
C LEU A 248 35.18 11.37 -6.12
N GLN A 249 36.12 10.88 -5.30
CA GLN A 249 37.51 10.67 -5.69
C GLN A 249 37.66 9.69 -6.86
N GLN A 250 36.84 8.65 -6.90
CA GLN A 250 36.82 7.71 -8.03
C GLN A 250 36.34 8.37 -9.31
N ILE A 251 35.27 9.20 -9.25
CA ILE A 251 34.77 9.94 -10.38
C ILE A 251 35.85 10.90 -10.94
N ASP A 252 36.56 11.60 -10.04
CA ASP A 252 37.62 12.52 -10.45
C ASP A 252 38.75 11.80 -11.19
N ARG A 253 39.18 10.63 -10.72
CA ARG A 253 40.20 9.80 -11.41
C ARG A 253 39.72 9.37 -12.80
N ILE A 254 38.48 8.84 -12.91
CA ILE A 254 37.93 8.41 -14.18
C ILE A 254 37.89 9.58 -15.18
N LYS A 255 37.52 10.77 -14.73
CA LYS A 255 37.49 11.96 -15.59
C LYS A 255 38.88 12.39 -16.05
N GLN A 256 39.92 12.27 -15.21
CA GLN A 256 41.31 12.54 -15.57
C GLN A 256 41.79 11.55 -16.62
N GLU A 257 41.56 10.24 -16.41
CA GLU A 257 41.93 9.20 -17.40
C GLU A 257 41.23 9.44 -18.76
N MET A 258 39.95 9.80 -18.76
CA MET A 258 39.21 10.10 -20.01
C MET A 258 39.76 11.32 -20.75
N ALA A 259 40.25 12.33 -20.03
CA ALA A 259 40.84 13.51 -20.62
C ALA A 259 42.25 13.24 -21.23
N GLU A 260 43.01 12.33 -20.61
CA GLU A 260 44.32 11.89 -21.14
C GLU A 260 44.20 11.01 -22.39
N ASP A 261 43.11 10.25 -22.54
CA ASP A 261 42.87 9.39 -23.71
C ASP A 261 42.37 10.19 -24.95
N GLU A 262 41.92 11.43 -24.76
CA GLU A 262 41.46 12.32 -25.85
C GLU A 262 42.56 13.24 -26.37
N GLU A 263 43.75 13.30 -25.77
CA GLU A 263 44.95 14.05 -26.22
C GLU A 263 45.89 13.15 -27.07
#